data_7e1517377020d05076fd7ed039f66246
#
_entry.id   7e1517377020d05076fd7ed039f66246
#
_cell.length_a   1.000
_cell.length_b   1.000
_cell.length_c   1.000
_cell.angle_alpha   90.00
_cell.angle_beta   90.00
_cell.angle_gamma   90.00
#
_symmetry.space_group_name_H-M   'P 1'
#
loop_
_entity.id
_entity.type
_entity.pdbx_description
1 polymer ?
#
loop_
_entity_poly.entity_id
_entity_poly.type
_entity_poly.pdbx_seq_one_letter_code
_entity_poly.pdbx_strand_id
1 'polypeptide(L)'
;LEGISKIGDQLMNQGGASEVMSLGIYGWFFEQFVGKQGLDYANNGNGRDDVATAVDFDKNEAAKNILTEWQTLNQEGYAPIVGKGGDAGLADFSAGKSAITLGSTASLKQILQDVNGKFEVGTAYFPKIKESDEGGVSIGGASLWALNNQDPKKLRATWEFVKFLISPESQAYWNAQTGYFPVTTAAHEEQTFKDNIAQYPQFQT
;
A
#
# COMPACT_ATOMS: atom_id res chain seq x y z
N LEU A 1 9.58 -6.52 -9.69
CA LEU A 1 10.43 -5.42 -10.18
C LEU A 1 11.17 -5.78 -11.45
N GLU A 2 11.58 -7.02 -11.59
CA GLU A 2 12.24 -7.54 -12.81
C GLU A 2 11.49 -7.18 -14.13
N GLY A 3 10.15 -7.18 -14.10
CA GLY A 3 9.35 -6.75 -15.25
C GLY A 3 9.45 -5.25 -15.55
N ILE A 4 9.70 -4.43 -14.54
CA ILE A 4 9.84 -2.98 -14.70
C ILE A 4 11.13 -2.65 -15.46
N SER A 5 12.25 -3.30 -15.12
CA SER A 5 13.52 -3.15 -15.87
C SER A 5 13.35 -3.48 -17.36
N LYS A 6 12.57 -4.54 -17.67
CA LYS A 6 12.35 -4.97 -19.06
C LYS A 6 11.59 -3.97 -19.93
N ILE A 7 10.76 -3.12 -19.33
CA ILE A 7 9.93 -2.13 -20.04
C ILE A 7 10.31 -0.68 -19.71
N GLY A 8 11.38 -0.48 -18.92
CA GLY A 8 11.79 0.84 -18.43
C GLY A 8 11.98 1.86 -19.55
N ASP A 9 12.74 1.51 -20.57
CA ASP A 9 12.94 2.38 -21.74
C ASP A 9 11.65 2.71 -22.48
N GLN A 10 10.73 1.75 -22.57
CA GLN A 10 9.44 1.98 -23.21
C GLN A 10 8.58 2.97 -22.40
N LEU A 11 8.55 2.82 -21.06
CA LEU A 11 7.80 3.72 -20.18
C LEU A 11 8.35 5.15 -20.26
N MET A 12 9.66 5.33 -20.25
CA MET A 12 10.29 6.65 -20.38
C MET A 12 10.08 7.28 -21.77
N ASN A 13 10.24 6.52 -22.83
CA ASN A 13 10.14 7.03 -24.19
C ASN A 13 8.71 7.30 -24.67
N GLN A 14 7.74 6.53 -24.19
CA GLN A 14 6.33 6.62 -24.63
C GLN A 14 5.43 7.31 -23.61
N GLY A 15 5.78 7.23 -22.31
CA GLY A 15 4.95 7.75 -21.23
C GLY A 15 5.11 9.23 -20.92
N GLY A 16 6.14 9.89 -21.48
CA GLY A 16 6.45 11.30 -21.20
C GLY A 16 6.99 11.57 -19.80
N ALA A 17 7.17 10.54 -18.96
CA ALA A 17 7.81 10.63 -17.66
C ALA A 17 9.33 10.59 -17.81
N SER A 18 10.04 11.34 -16.98
CA SER A 18 11.52 11.34 -16.99
C SER A 18 12.13 10.17 -16.22
N GLU A 19 11.32 9.46 -15.45
CA GLU A 19 11.72 8.33 -14.60
C GLU A 19 10.63 7.26 -14.65
N VAL A 20 11.01 6.00 -14.49
CA VAL A 20 10.02 4.93 -14.38
C VAL A 20 9.36 4.99 -13.02
N MET A 21 10.15 5.15 -11.96
CA MET A 21 9.67 5.22 -10.58
C MET A 21 10.64 6.05 -9.73
N SER A 22 10.10 6.88 -8.85
CA SER A 22 10.90 7.53 -7.80
C SER A 22 10.93 6.64 -6.57
N LEU A 23 12.11 6.11 -6.22
CA LEU A 23 12.26 5.10 -5.18
C LEU A 23 12.47 5.74 -3.80
N GLY A 24 11.47 5.63 -2.93
CA GLY A 24 11.61 5.90 -1.50
C GLY A 24 12.20 4.68 -0.77
N ILE A 25 13.34 4.85 -0.11
CA ILE A 25 13.92 3.79 0.73
C ILE A 25 13.19 3.78 2.07
N TYR A 26 12.09 3.07 2.12
CA TYR A 26 11.18 3.05 3.25
C TYR A 26 10.98 1.63 3.78
N GLY A 27 11.12 1.44 5.09
CA GLY A 27 11.08 0.13 5.74
C GLY A 27 9.78 -0.63 5.48
N TRP A 28 8.64 0.08 5.42
CA TRP A 28 7.37 -0.55 5.10
C TRP A 28 7.32 -1.14 3.68
N PHE A 29 7.92 -0.49 2.68
CA PHE A 29 8.03 -1.08 1.34
C PHE A 29 8.91 -2.33 1.36
N PHE A 30 9.99 -2.30 2.12
CA PHE A 30 10.85 -3.47 2.30
C PHE A 30 10.05 -4.65 2.91
N GLU A 31 9.25 -4.41 3.95
CA GLU A 31 8.37 -5.40 4.55
C GLU A 31 7.36 -5.97 3.55
N GLN A 32 6.73 -5.10 2.75
CA GLN A 32 5.81 -5.53 1.69
C GLN A 32 6.49 -6.44 0.67
N PHE A 33 7.71 -6.12 0.26
CA PHE A 33 8.47 -6.94 -0.67
C PHE A 33 8.93 -8.27 -0.05
N VAL A 34 9.23 -8.34 1.24
CA VAL A 34 9.46 -9.61 1.93
C VAL A 34 8.20 -10.47 1.87
N GLY A 35 7.04 -9.90 2.21
CA GLY A 35 5.75 -10.58 2.14
C GLY A 35 5.40 -11.04 0.73
N LYS A 36 5.69 -10.22 -0.31
CA LYS A 36 5.44 -10.60 -1.72
C LYS A 36 6.26 -11.79 -2.19
N GLN A 37 7.42 -12.04 -1.60
CA GLN A 37 8.21 -13.22 -1.87
C GLN A 37 7.68 -14.48 -1.13
N GLY A 38 6.65 -14.34 -0.28
CA GLY A 38 6.14 -15.44 0.56
C GLY A 38 7.11 -15.84 1.68
N LEU A 39 7.99 -14.92 2.09
CA LEU A 39 9.03 -15.18 3.08
C LEU A 39 8.73 -14.46 4.40
N ASP A 40 9.26 -15.00 5.49
CA ASP A 40 9.12 -14.40 6.81
C ASP A 40 10.11 -13.24 7.02
N TYR A 41 9.61 -12.17 7.62
CA TYR A 41 10.42 -11.03 8.04
C TYR A 41 11.19 -11.33 9.33
N ALA A 42 10.53 -12.03 10.27
CA ALA A 42 11.08 -12.40 11.56
C ALA A 42 10.81 -13.87 11.87
N ASN A 43 11.59 -14.44 12.81
CA ASN A 43 11.42 -15.81 13.25
C ASN A 43 10.09 -16.06 13.98
N ASN A 44 9.84 -17.30 14.33
CA ASN A 44 8.61 -17.75 15.01
C ASN A 44 7.34 -17.40 14.20
N GLY A 45 7.36 -17.66 12.88
CA GLY A 45 6.25 -17.36 12.00
C GLY A 45 5.86 -15.86 11.99
N ASN A 46 6.85 -14.97 11.95
CA ASN A 46 6.67 -13.51 12.14
C ASN A 46 6.09 -13.17 13.53
N GLY A 47 6.50 -13.89 14.57
CA GLY A 47 6.05 -13.67 15.95
C GLY A 47 4.66 -14.23 16.26
N ARG A 48 4.10 -15.11 15.41
CA ARG A 48 2.78 -15.72 15.63
C ARG A 48 2.86 -17.01 16.48
N ASP A 49 3.95 -17.74 16.35
CA ASP A 49 4.16 -19.00 17.09
C ASP A 49 4.74 -18.74 18.48
N ASP A 50 5.59 -17.72 18.61
CA ASP A 50 6.17 -17.21 19.85
C ASP A 50 6.71 -15.80 19.60
N VAL A 51 7.16 -15.10 20.65
CA VAL A 51 7.77 -13.78 20.53
C VAL A 51 8.93 -13.80 19.56
N ALA A 52 8.92 -12.89 18.59
CA ALA A 52 10.03 -12.75 17.64
C ALA A 52 11.28 -12.24 18.38
N THR A 53 12.40 -12.93 18.21
CA THR A 53 13.69 -12.63 18.82
C THR A 53 14.80 -12.34 17.82
N ALA A 54 14.54 -12.57 16.54
CA ALA A 54 15.47 -12.35 15.44
C ALA A 54 14.73 -12.04 14.16
N VAL A 55 15.41 -11.37 13.22
CA VAL A 55 14.93 -11.24 11.84
C VAL A 55 15.32 -12.49 11.05
N ASP A 56 14.55 -12.78 10.00
CA ASP A 56 14.83 -13.90 9.08
C ASP A 56 15.10 -13.43 7.64
N PHE A 57 14.74 -12.22 7.28
CA PHE A 57 14.97 -11.68 5.94
C PHE A 57 16.45 -11.63 5.53
N ASP A 58 17.37 -11.66 6.49
CA ASP A 58 18.83 -11.70 6.26
C ASP A 58 19.35 -13.13 5.96
N LYS A 59 18.55 -14.15 6.28
CA LYS A 59 18.91 -15.57 6.11
C LYS A 59 18.18 -16.25 4.96
N ASN A 60 16.98 -15.76 4.62
CA ASN A 60 16.11 -16.37 3.63
C ASN A 60 16.18 -15.71 2.24
N GLU A 61 17.25 -14.98 1.95
CA GLU A 61 17.53 -14.26 0.69
C GLU A 61 16.58 -13.07 0.39
N ALA A 62 15.54 -12.82 1.20
CA ALA A 62 14.55 -11.78 0.92
C ALA A 62 15.20 -10.39 0.79
N ALA A 63 16.02 -10.01 1.77
CA ALA A 63 16.71 -8.72 1.76
C ALA A 63 17.63 -8.58 0.55
N LYS A 64 18.39 -9.62 0.23
CA LYS A 64 19.31 -9.62 -0.91
C LYS A 64 18.57 -9.41 -2.22
N ASN A 65 17.47 -10.14 -2.44
CA ASN A 65 16.66 -9.99 -3.65
C ASN A 65 16.13 -8.56 -3.78
N ILE A 66 15.56 -7.98 -2.71
CA ILE A 66 15.01 -6.62 -2.70
C ILE A 66 16.09 -5.59 -3.01
N LEU A 67 17.19 -5.65 -2.27
CA LEU A 67 18.26 -4.64 -2.40
C LEU A 67 18.98 -4.74 -3.74
N THR A 68 19.12 -5.94 -4.31
CA THR A 68 19.67 -6.14 -5.64
C THR A 68 18.78 -5.50 -6.70
N GLU A 69 17.46 -5.72 -6.66
CA GLU A 69 16.55 -5.11 -7.62
C GLU A 69 16.48 -3.59 -7.49
N TRP A 70 16.45 -3.06 -6.26
CA TRP A 70 16.50 -1.61 -6.05
C TRP A 70 17.80 -1.00 -6.57
N GLN A 71 18.93 -1.67 -6.34
CA GLN A 71 20.23 -1.23 -6.87
C GLN A 71 20.24 -1.26 -8.40
N THR A 72 19.74 -2.32 -9.01
CA THR A 72 19.66 -2.47 -10.46
C THR A 72 18.82 -1.36 -11.09
N LEU A 73 17.58 -1.16 -10.62
CA LEU A 73 16.70 -0.10 -11.12
C LEU A 73 17.33 1.31 -10.98
N ASN A 74 18.06 1.54 -9.88
CA ASN A 74 18.75 2.81 -9.68
C ASN A 74 19.94 2.98 -10.63
N GLN A 75 20.76 1.94 -10.82
CA GLN A 75 21.93 1.97 -11.72
C GLN A 75 21.54 2.08 -13.19
N GLU A 76 20.40 1.50 -13.58
CA GLU A 76 19.83 1.63 -14.93
C GLU A 76 19.21 3.01 -15.18
N GLY A 77 19.08 3.84 -14.13
CA GLY A 77 18.48 5.17 -14.23
C GLY A 77 16.95 5.16 -14.21
N TYR A 78 16.31 4.01 -13.98
CA TYR A 78 14.85 3.88 -13.98
C TYR A 78 14.23 4.34 -12.68
N ALA A 79 14.92 4.15 -11.54
CA ALA A 79 14.39 4.49 -10.22
C ALA A 79 15.41 5.24 -9.36
N PRO A 80 15.54 6.56 -9.51
CA PRO A 80 16.36 7.36 -8.61
C PRO A 80 15.83 7.30 -7.18
N ILE A 81 16.77 7.32 -6.22
CA ILE A 81 16.46 7.33 -4.80
C ILE A 81 16.12 8.77 -4.40
N VAL A 82 14.88 9.01 -3.99
CA VAL A 82 14.38 10.35 -3.69
C VAL A 82 14.18 10.64 -2.20
N GLY A 83 14.40 9.66 -1.31
CA GLY A 83 14.31 9.86 0.13
C GLY A 83 14.05 8.60 0.92
N LYS A 84 13.71 8.77 2.20
CA LYS A 84 13.52 7.66 3.17
C LYS A 84 12.07 7.51 3.65
N GLY A 85 11.14 8.32 3.16
CA GLY A 85 9.73 8.25 3.55
C GLY A 85 8.87 7.50 2.55
N GLY A 86 7.71 7.01 3.01
CA GLY A 86 6.72 6.36 2.14
C GLY A 86 6.12 7.31 1.10
N ASP A 87 6.10 8.61 1.38
CA ASP A 87 5.55 9.64 0.50
C ASP A 87 6.60 10.24 -0.45
N ALA A 88 7.86 9.79 -0.35
CA ALA A 88 8.95 10.41 -1.11
C ALA A 88 8.76 10.36 -2.63
N GLY A 89 8.15 9.29 -3.16
CA GLY A 89 7.84 9.15 -4.59
C GLY A 89 6.49 9.73 -5.03
N LEU A 90 5.58 10.04 -4.10
CA LEU A 90 4.22 10.47 -4.44
C LEU A 90 4.20 11.85 -5.12
N ALA A 91 5.05 12.76 -4.66
CA ALA A 91 5.15 14.10 -5.24
C ALA A 91 5.65 14.07 -6.68
N ASP A 92 6.67 13.26 -6.97
CA ASP A 92 7.22 13.09 -8.31
C ASP A 92 6.17 12.45 -9.25
N PHE A 93 5.44 11.45 -8.78
CA PHE A 93 4.35 10.85 -9.55
C PHE A 93 3.23 11.87 -9.83
N SER A 94 2.74 12.58 -8.83
CA SER A 94 1.66 13.56 -8.99
C SER A 94 2.05 14.75 -9.87
N ALA A 95 3.36 15.01 -9.96
CA ALA A 95 3.92 15.99 -10.90
C ALA A 95 4.09 15.45 -12.33
N GLY A 96 3.90 14.14 -12.55
CA GLY A 96 4.12 13.47 -13.84
C GLY A 96 5.59 13.20 -14.15
N LYS A 97 6.47 13.32 -13.16
CA LYS A 97 7.91 13.07 -13.32
C LYS A 97 8.21 11.58 -13.38
N SER A 98 7.55 10.76 -12.56
CA SER A 98 7.65 9.31 -12.59
C SER A 98 6.37 8.65 -13.12
N ALA A 99 6.51 7.56 -13.87
CA ALA A 99 5.40 6.80 -14.44
C ALA A 99 4.70 5.90 -13.41
N ILE A 100 5.41 5.47 -12.38
CA ILE A 100 4.94 4.55 -11.34
C ILE A 100 5.28 5.12 -9.97
N THR A 101 4.38 4.95 -9.01
CA THR A 101 4.68 5.15 -7.59
C THR A 101 4.18 3.97 -6.77
N LEU A 102 4.87 3.67 -5.68
CA LEU A 102 4.43 2.72 -4.67
C LEU A 102 3.77 3.48 -3.52
N GLY A 103 2.69 2.96 -2.99
CA GLY A 103 2.00 3.62 -1.90
C GLY A 103 0.92 2.76 -1.25
N SER A 104 0.37 3.26 -0.17
CA SER A 104 -0.84 2.72 0.42
C SER A 104 -2.07 3.12 -0.39
N THR A 105 -3.07 2.25 -0.41
CA THR A 105 -4.41 2.61 -0.94
C THR A 105 -5.01 3.83 -0.24
N ALA A 106 -4.62 4.09 1.00
CA ALA A 106 -4.99 5.29 1.74
C ALA A 106 -4.50 6.61 1.09
N SER A 107 -3.43 6.57 0.31
CA SER A 107 -2.90 7.74 -0.39
C SER A 107 -3.60 8.01 -1.73
N LEU A 108 -4.39 7.07 -2.25
CA LEU A 108 -4.96 7.16 -3.59
C LEU A 108 -5.81 8.41 -3.80
N LYS A 109 -6.66 8.74 -2.83
CA LYS A 109 -7.52 9.94 -2.93
C LYS A 109 -6.70 11.22 -3.03
N GLN A 110 -5.63 11.34 -2.25
CA GLN A 110 -4.72 12.49 -2.30
C GLN A 110 -3.99 12.55 -3.65
N ILE A 111 -3.51 11.41 -4.16
CA ILE A 111 -2.86 11.32 -5.48
C ILE A 111 -3.80 11.83 -6.57
N LEU A 112 -5.06 11.37 -6.59
CA LEU A 112 -6.05 11.82 -7.58
C LEU A 112 -6.32 13.33 -7.50
N GLN A 113 -6.35 13.89 -6.28
CA GLN A 113 -6.48 15.34 -6.07
C GLN A 113 -5.25 16.11 -6.56
N ASP A 114 -4.05 15.65 -6.27
CA ASP A 114 -2.80 16.30 -6.64
C ASP A 114 -2.54 16.24 -8.16
N VAL A 115 -2.87 15.11 -8.78
CA VAL A 115 -2.84 14.95 -10.25
C VAL A 115 -3.86 15.89 -10.91
N ASN A 116 -5.05 16.03 -10.32
CA ASN A 116 -6.09 16.99 -10.76
C ASN A 116 -6.37 16.92 -12.28
N GLY A 117 -6.49 15.73 -12.82
CA GLY A 117 -6.81 15.51 -14.23
C GLY A 117 -5.70 15.82 -15.24
N LYS A 118 -4.46 16.07 -14.80
CA LYS A 118 -3.33 16.30 -15.71
C LYS A 118 -3.01 15.07 -16.54
N PHE A 119 -3.25 13.87 -15.98
CA PHE A 119 -3.12 12.58 -16.66
C PHE A 119 -4.03 11.55 -15.99
N GLU A 120 -4.24 10.41 -16.65
CA GLU A 120 -5.02 9.30 -16.10
C GLU A 120 -4.18 8.50 -15.11
N VAL A 121 -4.74 8.27 -13.93
CA VAL A 121 -4.13 7.44 -12.86
C VAL A 121 -4.73 6.04 -12.92
N GLY A 122 -3.89 5.05 -13.12
CA GLY A 122 -4.24 3.64 -12.98
C GLY A 122 -3.77 3.09 -11.63
N THR A 123 -4.36 1.98 -11.21
CA THR A 123 -3.97 1.23 -10.01
C THR A 123 -3.66 -0.22 -10.38
N ALA A 124 -2.74 -0.82 -9.65
CA ALA A 124 -2.36 -2.22 -9.81
C ALA A 124 -1.92 -2.81 -8.47
N TYR A 125 -1.88 -4.13 -8.38
CA TYR A 125 -1.31 -4.80 -7.22
C TYR A 125 0.16 -4.44 -7.02
N PHE A 126 0.58 -4.42 -5.76
CA PHE A 126 1.97 -4.21 -5.37
C PHE A 126 2.90 -5.17 -6.14
N PRO A 127 3.97 -4.69 -6.78
CA PRO A 127 4.77 -5.49 -7.69
C PRO A 127 5.52 -6.62 -6.96
N LYS A 128 5.76 -7.69 -7.68
CA LYS A 128 6.63 -8.79 -7.26
C LYS A 128 8.10 -8.40 -7.48
N ILE A 129 9.02 -8.98 -6.71
CA ILE A 129 10.45 -8.92 -7.02
C ILE A 129 10.73 -9.78 -8.25
N LYS A 130 10.35 -11.06 -8.21
CA LYS A 130 10.45 -12.03 -9.30
C LYS A 130 9.06 -12.48 -9.75
N GLU A 131 8.91 -12.84 -10.99
CA GLU A 131 7.62 -13.32 -11.52
C GLU A 131 7.09 -14.54 -10.76
N SER A 132 8.01 -15.40 -10.28
CA SER A 132 7.69 -16.60 -9.53
C SER A 132 7.22 -16.37 -8.09
N ASP A 133 7.30 -15.14 -7.57
CA ASP A 133 6.88 -14.85 -6.20
C ASP A 133 5.36 -15.01 -6.06
N GLU A 134 4.90 -15.72 -5.01
CA GLU A 134 3.48 -16.01 -4.79
C GLU A 134 2.91 -15.42 -3.49
N GLY A 135 3.70 -14.62 -2.80
CA GLY A 135 3.29 -13.98 -1.56
C GLY A 135 2.33 -12.81 -1.74
N GLY A 136 1.77 -12.38 -0.63
CA GLY A 136 0.89 -11.22 -0.53
C GLY A 136 1.56 -9.99 0.06
N VAL A 137 0.76 -8.95 0.30
CA VAL A 137 1.15 -7.76 1.05
C VAL A 137 0.60 -7.82 2.47
N SER A 138 1.29 -7.21 3.41
CA SER A 138 0.75 -7.02 4.76
C SER A 138 -0.36 -5.97 4.74
N ILE A 139 -1.46 -6.27 5.42
CA ILE A 139 -2.55 -5.31 5.60
C ILE A 139 -2.05 -4.20 6.53
N GLY A 140 -2.15 -2.96 6.06
CA GLY A 140 -1.99 -1.77 6.90
C GLY A 140 -3.32 -1.41 7.57
N GLY A 141 -3.25 -0.64 8.64
CA GLY A 141 -4.43 -0.14 9.33
C GLY A 141 -4.30 -0.16 10.84
N ALA A 142 -5.43 0.02 11.52
CA ALA A 142 -5.49 0.02 12.98
C ALA A 142 -6.68 -0.82 13.46
N SER A 143 -6.59 -1.31 14.69
CA SER A 143 -7.67 -2.03 15.35
C SER A 143 -8.27 -1.16 16.46
N LEU A 144 -9.57 -1.29 16.68
CA LEU A 144 -10.26 -0.72 17.83
C LEU A 144 -10.12 -1.65 19.03
N TRP A 145 -9.74 -1.10 20.17
CA TRP A 145 -9.58 -1.84 21.41
C TRP A 145 -10.48 -1.24 22.49
N ALA A 146 -11.36 -2.07 23.07
CA ALA A 146 -12.11 -1.69 24.24
C ALA A 146 -11.27 -1.96 25.49
N LEU A 147 -10.96 -0.90 26.25
CA LEU A 147 -10.30 -1.07 27.54
C LEU A 147 -11.27 -1.70 28.54
N ASN A 148 -10.75 -2.63 29.34
CA ASN A 148 -11.53 -3.23 30.42
C ASN A 148 -11.92 -2.15 31.45
N ASN A 149 -13.22 -1.95 31.61
CA ASN A 149 -13.79 -0.99 32.55
C ASN A 149 -14.77 -1.69 33.48
N GLN A 150 -14.68 -1.40 34.79
CA GLN A 150 -15.55 -1.99 35.78
C GLN A 150 -17.01 -1.45 35.74
N ASP A 151 -17.24 -0.36 35.01
CA ASP A 151 -18.58 0.19 34.83
C ASP A 151 -19.27 -0.43 33.61
N PRO A 152 -20.31 -1.27 33.78
CA PRO A 152 -21.02 -1.91 32.68
C PRO A 152 -21.67 -0.93 31.71
N LYS A 153 -22.06 0.26 32.18
CA LYS A 153 -22.65 1.29 31.32
C LYS A 153 -21.63 1.87 30.35
N LYS A 154 -20.40 2.08 30.83
CA LYS A 154 -19.29 2.54 29.96
C LYS A 154 -18.91 1.48 28.96
N LEU A 155 -18.80 0.22 29.36
CA LEU A 155 -18.54 -0.90 28.44
C LEU A 155 -19.64 -1.00 27.39
N ARG A 156 -20.90 -0.87 27.77
CA ARG A 156 -22.03 -0.87 26.83
C ARG A 156 -21.94 0.29 25.84
N ALA A 157 -21.67 1.51 26.31
CA ALA A 157 -21.53 2.69 25.47
C ALA A 157 -20.34 2.54 24.48
N THR A 158 -19.20 2.01 24.96
CA THR A 158 -18.05 1.69 24.10
C THR A 158 -18.43 0.72 22.97
N TRP A 159 -19.18 -0.34 23.32
CA TRP A 159 -19.63 -1.31 22.32
C TRP A 159 -20.60 -0.70 21.30
N GLU A 160 -21.55 0.12 21.74
CA GLU A 160 -22.46 0.82 20.81
C GLU A 160 -21.68 1.75 19.87
N PHE A 161 -20.63 2.42 20.37
CA PHE A 161 -19.76 3.26 19.54
C PHE A 161 -18.97 2.42 18.53
N VAL A 162 -18.40 1.28 18.93
CA VAL A 162 -17.72 0.36 17.98
C VAL A 162 -18.68 -0.10 16.89
N LYS A 163 -19.91 -0.50 17.26
CA LYS A 163 -20.93 -0.90 16.28
C LYS A 163 -21.28 0.23 15.30
N PHE A 164 -21.38 1.45 15.78
CA PHE A 164 -21.58 2.62 14.92
C PHE A 164 -20.43 2.79 13.92
N LEU A 165 -19.19 2.70 14.38
CA LEU A 165 -18.01 2.88 13.50
C LEU A 165 -17.89 1.80 12.41
N ILE A 166 -18.33 0.55 12.71
CA ILE A 166 -18.30 -0.55 11.74
C ILE A 166 -19.63 -0.74 10.99
N SER A 167 -20.60 0.16 11.17
CA SER A 167 -21.85 0.07 10.41
C SER A 167 -21.60 0.30 8.92
N PRO A 168 -22.40 -0.30 8.04
CA PRO A 168 -22.26 -0.12 6.60
C PRO A 168 -22.19 1.35 6.18
N GLU A 169 -23.09 2.16 6.70
CA GLU A 169 -23.18 3.60 6.41
C GLU A 169 -21.90 4.35 6.83
N SER A 170 -21.42 4.08 8.07
CA SER A 170 -20.20 4.72 8.58
C SER A 170 -18.98 4.32 7.76
N GLN A 171 -18.88 3.05 7.38
CA GLN A 171 -17.77 2.54 6.59
C GLN A 171 -17.80 3.05 5.15
N ALA A 172 -18.97 3.14 4.51
CA ALA A 172 -19.12 3.75 3.20
C ALA A 172 -18.78 5.24 3.21
N TYR A 173 -19.23 5.96 4.23
CA TYR A 173 -18.86 7.38 4.42
C TYR A 173 -17.35 7.54 4.61
N TRP A 174 -16.73 6.71 5.46
CA TRP A 174 -15.28 6.76 5.71
C TRP A 174 -14.47 6.51 4.45
N ASN A 175 -14.85 5.49 3.66
CA ASN A 175 -14.25 5.22 2.35
C ASN A 175 -14.35 6.46 1.43
N ALA A 176 -15.53 7.03 1.29
CA ALA A 176 -15.75 8.19 0.42
C ALA A 176 -14.94 9.41 0.84
N GLN A 177 -14.70 9.60 2.16
CA GLN A 177 -13.93 10.74 2.65
C GLN A 177 -12.41 10.53 2.61
N THR A 178 -11.93 9.31 2.83
CA THR A 178 -10.51 9.04 3.08
C THR A 178 -9.85 8.14 2.04
N GLY A 179 -10.63 7.33 1.32
CA GLY A 179 -10.12 6.29 0.43
C GLY A 179 -9.74 4.97 1.12
N TYR A 180 -9.90 4.86 2.44
CA TYR A 180 -9.69 3.57 3.12
C TYR A 180 -10.77 2.56 2.75
N PHE A 181 -10.39 1.29 2.57
CA PHE A 181 -11.35 0.24 2.28
C PHE A 181 -12.27 -0.04 3.47
N PRO A 182 -13.58 -0.27 3.20
CA PRO A 182 -14.52 -0.66 4.24
C PRO A 182 -14.13 -2.01 4.86
N VAL A 183 -14.34 -2.14 6.17
CA VAL A 183 -14.07 -3.40 6.89
C VAL A 183 -15.27 -4.37 6.85
N THR A 184 -16.38 -3.97 6.25
CA THR A 184 -17.59 -4.80 6.12
C THR A 184 -18.03 -4.86 4.66
N THR A 185 -18.40 -6.04 4.18
CA THR A 185 -18.92 -6.23 2.82
C THR A 185 -20.24 -5.51 2.58
N ALA A 186 -21.07 -5.36 3.62
CA ALA A 186 -22.34 -4.65 3.53
C ALA A 186 -22.17 -3.16 3.15
N ALA A 187 -21.05 -2.54 3.50
CA ALA A 187 -20.76 -1.16 3.11
C ALA A 187 -20.67 -0.96 1.60
N HIS A 188 -20.32 -2.01 0.84
CA HIS A 188 -20.25 -1.96 -0.63
C HIS A 188 -21.65 -1.81 -1.27
N GLU A 189 -22.71 -2.14 -0.53
CA GLU A 189 -24.08 -1.97 -1.00
C GLU A 189 -24.64 -0.56 -0.77
N GLU A 190 -23.96 0.24 0.06
CA GLU A 190 -24.36 1.61 0.35
C GLU A 190 -24.21 2.52 -0.88
N GLN A 191 -25.18 3.41 -1.07
CA GLN A 191 -25.17 4.34 -2.22
C GLN A 191 -23.93 5.25 -2.19
N THR A 192 -23.52 5.73 -1.03
CA THR A 192 -22.31 6.55 -0.84
C THR A 192 -21.06 5.84 -1.35
N PHE A 193 -20.92 4.52 -1.11
CA PHE A 193 -19.80 3.74 -1.64
C PHE A 193 -19.89 3.61 -3.15
N LYS A 194 -21.06 3.25 -3.68
CA LYS A 194 -21.30 3.11 -5.13
C LYS A 194 -21.02 4.39 -5.90
N ASP A 195 -21.44 5.53 -5.37
CA ASP A 195 -21.17 6.84 -5.96
C ASP A 195 -19.67 7.19 -5.95
N ASN A 196 -18.97 6.86 -4.85
CA ASN A 196 -17.53 7.08 -4.76
C ASN A 196 -16.76 6.23 -5.79
N ILE A 197 -17.11 4.96 -5.94
CA ILE A 197 -16.51 4.05 -6.94
C ILE A 197 -16.84 4.51 -8.39
N ALA A 198 -18.05 4.99 -8.64
CA ALA A 198 -18.41 5.52 -9.94
C ALA A 198 -17.60 6.77 -10.32
N GLN A 199 -17.29 7.62 -9.33
CA GLN A 199 -16.44 8.79 -9.52
C GLN A 199 -14.94 8.45 -9.61
N TYR A 200 -14.50 7.45 -8.86
CA TYR A 200 -13.09 7.05 -8.74
C TYR A 200 -12.95 5.53 -8.92
N PRO A 201 -13.03 5.02 -10.16
CA PRO A 201 -12.99 3.59 -10.45
C PRO A 201 -11.67 2.91 -10.01
N GLN A 202 -10.64 3.68 -9.76
CA GLN A 202 -9.35 3.20 -9.23
C GLN A 202 -9.47 2.49 -7.88
N PHE A 203 -10.54 2.75 -7.12
CA PHE A 203 -10.81 2.05 -5.85
C PHE A 203 -11.41 0.64 -6.04
N GLN A 204 -11.64 0.18 -7.26
CA GLN A 204 -12.12 -1.18 -7.53
C GLN A 204 -11.02 -2.23 -7.69
N THR A 205 -9.76 -1.84 -7.72
CA THR A 205 -8.62 -2.72 -8.02
C THR A 205 -8.23 -3.58 -6.83
#